data_944587fe8b87586eddff34770edfaf90
#
_entry.id   944587fe8b87586eddff34770edfaf90
#
_cell.length_a   1.000
_cell.length_b   1.000
_cell.length_c   1.000
_cell.angle_alpha   90.00
_cell.angle_beta   90.00
_cell.angle_gamma   90.00
#
_symmetry.space_group_name_H-M   'P 1'
#
loop_
_entity.id
_entity.type
_entity.pdbx_description
1 polymer ?
#
loop_
_entity_poly.entity_id
_entity_poly.type
_entity_poly.pdbx_seq_one_letter_code
_entity_poly.pdbx_strand_id
1 'polypeptide(L)'
;MFARLLLTGLIFFLVVAGALMFFGPLMREKGGAAKLPACPYLQKTDLAGIPPEVVGAVGAYEAIRETLARDSIEGVAAQAEVIARAFAATDPKLSACAKRLAGEQDLESARRAFMRLNRLMEKNAQQTTPGKEST
;
A
#
# COMPACT_ATOMS: atom_id res chain seq x y z
N MET A 1 -1.50 -5.43 52.94
CA MET A 1 -2.49 -5.14 51.91
C MET A 1 -1.90 -4.49 50.68
N PHE A 2 -1.09 -3.46 50.81
CA PHE A 2 -0.49 -2.78 49.65
C PHE A 2 0.44 -3.64 48.82
N ALA A 3 1.21 -4.56 49.42
CA ALA A 3 2.15 -5.42 48.70
C ALA A 3 1.44 -6.40 47.72
N ARG A 4 0.25 -6.87 48.08
CA ARG A 4 -0.52 -7.79 47.23
C ARG A 4 -1.14 -7.06 46.02
N LEU A 5 -1.59 -5.84 46.20
CA LEU A 5 -2.12 -5.01 45.13
C LEU A 5 -1.05 -4.61 44.12
N LEU A 6 0.15 -4.25 44.63
CA LEU A 6 1.30 -3.92 43.79
C LEU A 6 1.76 -5.15 42.98
N LEU A 7 1.81 -6.32 43.58
CA LEU A 7 2.21 -7.55 42.92
C LEU A 7 1.23 -7.95 41.82
N THR A 8 -0.07 -7.83 42.10
CA THR A 8 -1.11 -8.15 41.12
C THR A 8 -1.08 -7.18 39.93
N GLY A 9 -0.88 -5.90 40.20
CA GLY A 9 -0.72 -4.87 39.13
C GLY A 9 0.51 -5.10 38.28
N LEU A 10 1.62 -5.49 38.90
CA LEU A 10 2.87 -5.75 38.19
C LEU A 10 2.74 -6.97 37.27
N ILE A 11 2.13 -8.05 37.76
CA ILE A 11 1.90 -9.27 36.98
C ILE A 11 0.96 -8.96 35.79
N PHE A 12 -0.09 -8.22 36.03
CA PHE A 12 -1.01 -7.82 34.98
C PHE A 12 -0.32 -6.97 33.90
N PHE A 13 0.49 -6.02 34.31
CA PHE A 13 1.25 -5.17 33.40
C PHE A 13 2.26 -5.98 32.57
N LEU A 14 2.96 -6.92 33.17
CA LEU A 14 3.90 -7.81 32.47
C LEU A 14 3.21 -8.70 31.46
N VAL A 15 2.03 -9.23 31.80
CA VAL A 15 1.25 -10.07 30.88
C VAL A 15 0.76 -9.26 29.68
N VAL A 16 0.25 -8.05 29.90
CA VAL A 16 -0.21 -7.17 28.82
C VAL A 16 0.94 -6.73 27.93
N ALA A 17 2.07 -6.33 28.53
CA ALA A 17 3.25 -5.93 27.77
C ALA A 17 3.83 -7.11 26.97
N GLY A 18 3.89 -8.29 27.55
CA GLY A 18 4.34 -9.50 26.88
C GLY A 18 3.43 -9.90 25.74
N ALA A 19 2.13 -9.80 25.92
CA ALA A 19 1.14 -10.09 24.87
C ALA A 19 1.27 -9.12 23.69
N LEU A 20 1.45 -7.84 23.95
CA LEU A 20 1.63 -6.83 22.91
C LEU A 20 2.92 -7.06 22.11
N MET A 21 4.02 -7.42 22.76
CA MET A 21 5.26 -7.75 22.07
C MET A 21 5.20 -9.04 21.26
N PHE A 22 4.47 -10.03 21.75
CA PHE A 22 4.36 -11.33 21.09
C PHE A 22 3.37 -11.32 19.93
N PHE A 23 2.25 -10.63 20.07
CA PHE A 23 1.23 -10.55 19.03
C PHE A 23 1.53 -9.53 17.93
N GLY A 24 2.29 -8.48 18.23
CA GLY A 24 2.65 -7.46 17.25
C GLY A 24 3.40 -8.01 16.03
N PRO A 25 4.52 -8.74 16.20
CA PRO A 25 5.24 -9.35 15.07
C PRO A 25 4.44 -10.41 14.34
N LEU A 26 3.67 -11.24 15.07
CA LEU A 26 2.85 -12.28 14.48
C LEU A 26 1.71 -11.75 13.63
N MET A 27 1.10 -10.63 14.01
CA MET A 27 0.09 -9.97 13.19
C MET A 27 0.67 -9.37 11.92
N ARG A 28 1.91 -8.91 11.94
CA ARG A 28 2.61 -8.46 10.74
C ARG A 28 2.90 -9.59 9.77
N GLU A 29 3.24 -10.77 10.25
CA GLU A 29 3.51 -11.94 9.42
C GLU A 29 2.24 -12.60 8.89
N LYS A 30 1.17 -12.61 9.67
CA LYS A 30 -0.13 -13.17 9.27
C LYS A 30 -0.94 -12.25 8.35
N GLY A 31 -0.59 -10.99 8.27
CA GLY A 31 -1.17 -10.12 7.27
C GLY A 31 -0.66 -10.52 5.90
N GLY A 32 -1.27 -11.49 5.23
CA GLY A 32 -0.98 -11.83 3.84
C GLY A 32 -1.07 -10.60 2.92
N ALA A 33 -1.70 -9.57 3.42
CA ALA A 33 -1.73 -8.22 2.89
C ALA A 33 -0.34 -7.56 2.85
N ALA A 34 0.60 -7.96 3.73
CA ALA A 34 1.98 -7.47 3.73
C ALA A 34 2.75 -7.88 2.47
N LYS A 35 2.21 -8.80 1.67
CA LYS A 35 2.80 -9.25 0.40
C LYS A 35 2.32 -8.45 -0.81
N LEU A 36 1.63 -7.34 -0.60
CA LEU A 36 1.24 -6.47 -1.70
C LEU A 36 2.51 -5.89 -2.37
N PRO A 37 2.55 -5.89 -3.72
CA PRO A 37 3.75 -5.49 -4.43
C PRO A 37 4.07 -4.00 -4.24
N ALA A 38 5.35 -3.69 -4.12
CA ALA A 38 5.84 -2.32 -4.11
C ALA A 38 5.56 -1.64 -5.45
N CYS A 39 5.53 -0.31 -5.45
CA CYS A 39 5.30 0.45 -6.66
C CYS A 39 6.37 0.13 -7.73
N PRO A 40 5.97 -0.23 -8.96
CA PRO A 40 6.93 -0.57 -10.02
C PRO A 40 7.93 0.55 -10.33
N TYR A 41 7.55 1.80 -10.14
CA TYR A 41 8.43 2.95 -10.37
C TYR A 41 9.55 3.05 -9.33
N LEU A 42 9.35 2.52 -8.13
CA LEU A 42 10.37 2.53 -7.07
C LEU A 42 11.50 1.53 -7.33
N GLN A 43 11.26 0.54 -8.17
CA GLN A 43 12.29 -0.42 -8.58
C GLN A 43 13.29 0.18 -9.56
N LYS A 44 12.95 1.31 -10.13
CA LYS A 44 13.86 2.09 -10.96
C LYS A 44 14.58 3.10 -10.07
N THR A 45 15.88 3.04 -10.06
CA THR A 45 16.73 3.81 -9.17
C THR A 45 16.75 5.31 -9.45
N ASP A 46 16.10 5.76 -10.49
CA ASP A 46 16.19 7.15 -10.92
C ASP A 46 14.81 7.81 -11.04
N LEU A 47 14.38 8.41 -9.92
CA LEU A 47 13.16 9.19 -9.89
C LEU A 47 13.27 10.50 -10.68
N ALA A 48 14.48 10.90 -11.05
CA ALA A 48 14.73 12.18 -11.73
C ALA A 48 14.15 12.22 -13.16
N GLY A 49 13.98 11.06 -13.79
CA GLY A 49 13.38 10.96 -15.13
C GLY A 49 11.86 10.77 -15.13
N ILE A 50 11.22 10.78 -13.98
CA ILE A 50 9.78 10.55 -13.86
C ILE A 50 9.04 11.88 -13.83
N PRO A 51 7.96 12.06 -14.63
CA PRO A 51 7.16 13.29 -14.56
C PRO A 51 6.63 13.58 -13.16
N PRO A 52 6.50 14.85 -12.76
CA PRO A 52 6.03 15.20 -11.42
C PRO A 52 4.66 14.62 -11.06
N GLU A 53 3.77 14.49 -12.02
CA GLU A 53 2.44 13.88 -11.81
C GLU A 53 2.57 12.42 -11.41
N VAL A 54 3.51 11.70 -12.01
CA VAL A 54 3.77 10.28 -11.72
C VAL A 54 4.41 10.12 -10.34
N VAL A 55 5.26 11.05 -9.94
CA VAL A 55 5.86 11.03 -8.59
C VAL A 55 4.75 11.11 -7.52
N GLY A 56 3.76 11.98 -7.72
CA GLY A 56 2.58 12.04 -6.84
C GLY A 56 1.80 10.74 -6.82
N ALA A 57 1.64 10.11 -7.98
CA ALA A 57 0.97 8.81 -8.09
C ALA A 57 1.74 7.68 -7.38
N VAL A 58 3.07 7.71 -7.38
CA VAL A 58 3.91 6.76 -6.66
C VAL A 58 3.63 6.86 -5.15
N GLY A 59 3.61 8.08 -4.61
CA GLY A 59 3.29 8.31 -3.21
C GLY A 59 1.89 7.82 -2.84
N ALA A 60 0.91 8.10 -3.70
CA ALA A 60 -0.46 7.64 -3.52
C ALA A 60 -0.56 6.10 -3.55
N TYR A 61 0.14 5.47 -4.47
CA TYR A 61 0.19 4.00 -4.58
C TYR A 61 0.74 3.38 -3.29
N GLU A 62 1.85 3.89 -2.78
CA GLU A 62 2.45 3.38 -1.54
C GLU A 62 1.55 3.60 -0.33
N ALA A 63 0.84 4.72 -0.27
CA ALA A 63 -0.14 4.98 0.78
C ALA A 63 -1.29 3.96 0.74
N ILE A 64 -1.79 3.63 -0.45
CA ILE A 64 -2.82 2.60 -0.64
C ILE A 64 -2.28 1.24 -0.19
N ARG A 65 -1.08 0.89 -0.62
CA ARG A 65 -0.43 -0.38 -0.26
C ARG A 65 -0.35 -0.55 1.25
N GLU A 66 0.13 0.45 1.96
CA GLU A 66 0.21 0.44 3.42
C GLU A 66 -1.17 0.29 4.07
N THR A 67 -2.15 1.03 3.58
CA THR A 67 -3.51 0.98 4.12
C THR A 67 -4.14 -0.40 3.96
N LEU A 68 -4.03 -0.98 2.77
CA LEU A 68 -4.53 -2.33 2.51
C LEU A 68 -3.76 -3.39 3.29
N ALA A 69 -2.46 -3.18 3.52
CA ALA A 69 -1.63 -4.08 4.33
C ALA A 69 -2.05 -4.08 5.81
N ARG A 70 -2.67 -2.99 6.27
CA ARG A 70 -3.22 -2.89 7.63
C ARG A 70 -4.67 -3.35 7.73
N ASP A 71 -5.17 -4.03 6.72
CA ASP A 71 -6.55 -4.50 6.64
C ASP A 71 -7.58 -3.35 6.71
N SER A 72 -7.25 -2.21 6.11
CA SER A 72 -8.11 -1.03 6.04
C SER A 72 -8.30 -0.58 4.61
N ILE A 73 -9.42 0.09 4.33
CA ILE A 73 -9.68 0.77 3.06
C ILE A 73 -9.83 2.28 3.26
N GLU A 74 -9.61 2.76 4.47
CA GLU A 74 -9.76 4.16 4.80
C GLU A 74 -8.77 5.03 4.03
N GLY A 75 -9.27 5.98 3.27
CA GLY A 75 -8.45 6.88 2.45
C GLY A 75 -8.00 6.31 1.12
N VAL A 76 -8.25 5.05 0.83
CA VAL A 76 -7.88 4.42 -0.45
C VAL A 76 -8.53 5.13 -1.63
N ALA A 77 -9.80 5.50 -1.51
CA ALA A 77 -10.51 6.20 -2.57
C ALA A 77 -9.83 7.52 -2.96
N ALA A 78 -9.45 8.32 -1.97
CA ALA A 78 -8.78 9.60 -2.21
C ALA A 78 -7.43 9.43 -2.89
N GLN A 79 -6.64 8.46 -2.46
CA GLN A 79 -5.33 8.16 -3.05
C GLN A 79 -5.48 7.57 -4.46
N ALA A 80 -6.46 6.72 -4.68
CA ALA A 80 -6.74 6.17 -6.01
C ALA A 80 -7.14 7.27 -7.01
N GLU A 81 -7.87 8.27 -6.56
CA GLU A 81 -8.20 9.43 -7.39
C GLU A 81 -6.96 10.24 -7.81
N VAL A 82 -5.97 10.34 -6.94
CA VAL A 82 -4.68 10.98 -7.28
C VAL A 82 -4.02 10.23 -8.45
N ILE A 83 -3.98 8.90 -8.38
CA ILE A 83 -3.43 8.07 -9.45
C ILE A 83 -4.23 8.24 -10.74
N ALA A 84 -5.56 8.22 -10.64
CA ALA A 84 -6.44 8.38 -11.80
C ALA A 84 -6.18 9.69 -12.54
N ARG A 85 -6.03 10.78 -11.81
CA ARG A 85 -5.74 12.09 -12.40
C ARG A 85 -4.36 12.15 -13.04
N ALA A 86 -3.36 11.53 -12.40
CA ALA A 86 -2.00 11.53 -12.90
C ALA A 86 -1.87 10.86 -14.27
N PHE A 87 -2.67 9.82 -14.52
CA PHE A 87 -2.60 9.04 -15.76
C PHE A 87 -3.76 9.29 -16.73
N ALA A 88 -4.65 10.22 -16.42
CA ALA A 88 -5.85 10.47 -17.24
C ALA A 88 -5.52 10.77 -18.72
N ALA A 89 -4.45 11.51 -18.97
CA ALA A 89 -4.04 11.89 -20.32
C ALA A 89 -3.11 10.88 -20.99
N THR A 90 -2.25 10.22 -20.20
CA THR A 90 -1.18 9.37 -20.73
C THR A 90 -1.53 7.90 -20.81
N ASP A 91 -2.34 7.40 -19.86
CA ASP A 91 -2.77 6.00 -19.83
C ASP A 91 -4.21 5.92 -19.32
N PRO A 92 -5.20 6.05 -20.23
CA PRO A 92 -6.62 5.99 -19.84
C PRO A 92 -7.03 4.68 -19.19
N LYS A 93 -6.42 3.57 -19.56
CA LYS A 93 -6.71 2.25 -18.96
C LYS A 93 -6.28 2.21 -17.50
N LEU A 94 -5.10 2.72 -17.21
CA LEU A 94 -4.58 2.80 -15.85
C LEU A 94 -5.43 3.76 -15.01
N SER A 95 -5.79 4.91 -15.57
CA SER A 95 -6.67 5.87 -14.93
C SER A 95 -8.03 5.25 -14.58
N ALA A 96 -8.63 4.52 -15.52
CA ALA A 96 -9.92 3.82 -15.30
C ALA A 96 -9.80 2.75 -14.21
N CYS A 97 -8.69 2.03 -14.17
CA CYS A 97 -8.43 1.04 -13.13
C CYS A 97 -8.31 1.69 -11.74
N ALA A 98 -7.65 2.83 -11.66
CA ALA A 98 -7.54 3.59 -10.42
C ALA A 98 -8.90 4.11 -9.95
N LYS A 99 -9.72 4.60 -10.86
CA LYS A 99 -11.10 5.01 -10.55
C LYS A 99 -11.93 3.85 -10.04
N ARG A 100 -11.76 2.67 -10.61
CA ARG A 100 -12.44 1.46 -10.14
C ARG A 100 -12.01 1.10 -8.73
N LEU A 101 -10.72 1.20 -8.44
CA LEU A 101 -10.21 1.00 -7.07
C LEU A 101 -10.85 2.01 -6.10
N ALA A 102 -10.99 3.26 -6.51
CA ALA A 102 -11.62 4.31 -5.70
C ALA A 102 -13.07 3.98 -5.35
N GLY A 103 -13.76 3.24 -6.20
CA GLY A 103 -15.15 2.83 -5.99
C GLY A 103 -15.34 1.57 -5.14
N GLU A 104 -14.26 0.85 -4.84
CA GLU A 104 -14.37 -0.39 -4.06
C GLU A 104 -14.64 -0.09 -2.59
N GLN A 105 -15.62 -0.78 -2.02
CA GLN A 105 -16.05 -0.58 -0.63
C GLN A 105 -15.66 -1.72 0.29
N ASP A 106 -15.09 -2.77 -0.27
CA ASP A 106 -14.72 -4.00 0.41
C ASP A 106 -13.21 -4.21 0.30
N LEU A 107 -12.58 -4.66 1.38
CA LEU A 107 -11.13 -4.86 1.46
C LEU A 107 -10.62 -5.85 0.40
N GLU A 108 -11.31 -6.97 0.23
CA GLU A 108 -10.94 -7.99 -0.75
C GLU A 108 -11.01 -7.46 -2.19
N SER A 109 -12.10 -6.78 -2.52
CA SER A 109 -12.30 -6.18 -3.84
C SER A 109 -11.27 -5.08 -4.10
N ALA A 110 -10.96 -4.28 -3.08
CA ALA A 110 -9.94 -3.25 -3.14
C ALA A 110 -8.56 -3.85 -3.41
N ARG A 111 -8.21 -4.94 -2.74
CA ARG A 111 -6.95 -5.65 -2.96
C ARG A 111 -6.85 -6.19 -4.38
N ARG A 112 -7.92 -6.77 -4.90
CA ARG A 112 -7.95 -7.26 -6.29
C ARG A 112 -7.79 -6.13 -7.29
N ALA A 113 -8.49 -5.03 -7.08
CA ALA A 113 -8.37 -3.84 -7.93
C ALA A 113 -6.96 -3.26 -7.86
N PHE A 114 -6.36 -3.24 -6.67
CA PHE A 114 -4.99 -2.80 -6.46
C PHE A 114 -3.98 -3.66 -7.23
N MET A 115 -4.16 -4.97 -7.24
CA MET A 115 -3.29 -5.88 -7.99
C MET A 115 -3.39 -5.65 -9.50
N ARG A 116 -4.58 -5.35 -10.01
CA ARG A 116 -4.76 -4.97 -11.42
C ARG A 116 -4.07 -3.65 -11.74
N LEU A 117 -4.21 -2.69 -10.85
CA LEU A 117 -3.54 -1.40 -10.97
C LEU A 117 -2.02 -1.57 -11.02
N ASN A 118 -1.47 -2.41 -10.16
CA ASN A 118 -0.05 -2.73 -10.14
C ASN A 118 0.43 -3.26 -11.49
N ARG A 119 -0.30 -4.18 -12.10
CA ARG A 119 0.06 -4.74 -13.40
C ARG A 119 0.08 -3.68 -14.50
N LEU A 120 -0.88 -2.78 -14.48
CA LEU A 120 -0.92 -1.68 -15.45
C LEU A 120 0.19 -0.67 -15.22
N MET A 121 0.50 -0.37 -13.98
CA MET A 121 1.64 0.50 -13.63
C MET A 121 2.96 -0.13 -14.03
N GLU A 122 3.10 -1.42 -13.86
CA GLU A 122 4.29 -2.17 -14.27
C GLU A 122 4.51 -2.07 -15.78
N LYS A 123 3.46 -2.27 -16.58
CA LYS A 123 3.52 -2.10 -18.04
C LYS A 123 3.87 -0.66 -18.42
N ASN A 124 3.25 0.31 -17.78
CA ASN A 124 3.51 1.72 -18.04
C ASN A 124 4.96 2.06 -17.70
N ALA A 125 5.47 1.58 -16.58
CA ALA A 125 6.84 1.80 -16.14
C ALA A 125 7.85 1.19 -17.12
N GLN A 126 7.56 0.02 -17.69
CA GLN A 126 8.40 -0.60 -18.70
C GLN A 126 8.44 0.19 -20.00
N GLN A 127 7.30 0.74 -20.41
CA GLN A 127 7.21 1.56 -21.63
C GLN A 127 7.93 2.89 -21.51
N THR A 128 8.04 3.41 -20.30
CA THR A 128 8.66 4.71 -20.04
C THR A 128 10.18 4.63 -19.87
N THR A 129 10.78 3.43 -19.88
CA THR A 129 12.23 3.28 -19.73
C THR A 129 12.91 3.43 -21.09
N PRO A 130 13.63 4.52 -21.32
CA PRO A 130 14.44 4.63 -22.55
C PRO A 130 15.57 3.62 -22.48
N GLY A 131 15.76 2.84 -23.52
CA GLY A 131 16.89 1.94 -23.66
C GLY A 131 16.59 0.45 -23.68
N LYS A 132 15.37 0.00 -23.40
CA LYS A 132 14.99 -1.42 -23.53
C LYS A 132 14.33 -1.75 -24.86
N GLU A 133 14.23 -0.80 -25.75
CA GLU A 133 13.56 -0.98 -27.04
C GLU A 133 14.46 -1.58 -28.12
N SER A 134 15.72 -1.73 -27.84
CA SER A 134 16.69 -2.20 -28.83
C SER A 134 16.86 -3.71 -28.91
N THR A 135 15.91 -4.43 -28.39
CA THR A 135 15.85 -5.88 -28.55
C THR A 135 14.51 -6.31 -29.20
#